data_25b9f0e277285e8ffeac557d71655610
#
_entry.id   25b9f0e277285e8ffeac557d71655610
#
_cell.length_a   1.000
_cell.length_b   1.000
_cell.length_c   1.000
_cell.angle_alpha   90.00
_cell.angle_beta   90.00
_cell.angle_gamma   90.00
#
_symmetry.space_group_name_H-M   'P 1'
#
loop_
_entity.id
_entity.type
_entity.pdbx_description
1 polymer ?
#
loop_
_entity_poly.entity_id
_entity_poly.type
_entity_poly.pdbx_seq_one_letter_code
_entity_poly.pdbx_strand_id
1 'polypeptide(L)'
;IWPNSTDAIFTGGVFLLLYAYVCRFLTVAYQSLESGFTSISTDLDAAARTLGATTLGLTWRIHLPLLKPSILGACLLVFVDIMRELPATLILRPFNFNTLATHVYRLASDERLSEASLAAVLIVIVGVIPVVLLQRSGSSRETIGA
;
A
#
# COMPACT_ATOMS: atom_id res chain seq x y z
N ILE A 1 24.55 33.04 -1.81
CA ILE A 1 23.15 32.54 -2.00
C ILE A 1 23.18 31.08 -1.59
N TRP A 2 22.89 30.82 -0.34
CA TRP A 2 22.70 29.45 0.17
C TRP A 2 21.41 28.89 -0.38
N PRO A 3 21.36 27.65 -0.91
CA PRO A 3 20.08 26.99 -1.15
C PRO A 3 19.35 26.99 0.17
N ASN A 4 18.12 27.47 0.14
CA ASN A 4 17.33 27.74 1.33
C ASN A 4 17.38 26.51 2.25
N SER A 5 17.92 26.69 3.46
CA SER A 5 17.96 25.64 4.50
C SER A 5 16.55 25.07 4.77
N THR A 6 15.51 25.85 4.51
CA THR A 6 14.11 25.42 4.54
C THR A 6 13.79 24.33 3.51
N ASP A 7 14.34 24.40 2.29
CA ASP A 7 14.11 23.40 1.25
C ASP A 7 14.82 22.08 1.59
N ALA A 8 16.01 22.15 2.17
CA ALA A 8 16.75 20.98 2.61
C ALA A 8 16.07 20.28 3.80
N ILE A 9 15.56 21.06 4.76
CA ILE A 9 14.81 20.53 5.91
C ILE A 9 13.47 19.93 5.46
N PHE A 10 12.78 20.60 4.54
CA PHE A 10 11.53 20.11 3.98
C PHE A 10 11.75 18.80 3.21
N THR A 11 12.72 18.77 2.32
CA THR A 11 13.07 17.58 1.53
C THR A 11 13.53 16.44 2.45
N GLY A 12 14.39 16.70 3.44
CA GLY A 12 14.86 15.71 4.40
C GLY A 12 13.70 15.12 5.23
N GLY A 13 12.77 15.95 5.67
CA GLY A 13 11.59 15.50 6.42
C GLY A 13 10.66 14.62 5.60
N VAL A 14 10.43 14.95 4.32
CA VAL A 14 9.62 14.12 3.42
C VAL A 14 10.29 12.77 3.16
N PHE A 15 11.60 12.74 2.91
CA PHE A 15 12.32 11.48 2.73
C PHE A 15 12.29 10.61 3.98
N LEU A 16 12.45 11.19 5.16
CA LEU A 16 12.35 10.47 6.42
C LEU A 16 10.96 9.88 6.65
N LEU A 17 9.92 10.65 6.32
CA LEU A 17 8.53 10.18 6.38
C LEU A 17 8.27 9.02 5.42
N LEU A 18 8.73 9.13 4.17
CA LEU A 18 8.61 8.06 3.18
C LEU A 18 9.37 6.80 3.62
N TYR A 19 10.58 6.97 4.14
CA TYR A 19 11.36 5.85 4.68
C TYR A 19 10.64 5.15 5.83
N ALA A 20 10.07 5.92 6.76
CA ALA A 20 9.28 5.38 7.86
C ALA A 20 8.05 4.59 7.37
N TYR A 21 7.36 5.09 6.34
CA TYR A 21 6.24 4.39 5.71
C TYR A 21 6.68 3.08 5.06
N VAL A 22 7.78 3.11 4.31
CA VAL A 22 8.33 1.88 3.70
C VAL A 22 8.64 0.85 4.78
N CYS A 23 9.38 1.21 5.83
CA CYS A 23 9.72 0.30 6.92
C CYS A 23 8.47 -0.26 7.61
N ARG A 24 7.46 0.58 7.86
CA ARG A 24 6.26 0.20 8.60
C ARG A 24 5.35 -0.71 7.78
N PHE A 25 5.13 -0.38 6.51
CA PHE A 25 4.18 -1.11 5.66
C PHE A 25 4.81 -2.25 4.86
N LEU A 26 6.15 -2.38 4.88
CA LEU A 26 6.85 -3.48 4.22
C LEU A 26 6.36 -4.84 4.72
N THR A 27 6.10 -4.97 6.02
CA THR A 27 5.60 -6.22 6.61
C THR A 27 4.24 -6.61 6.05
N VAL A 28 3.32 -5.66 5.90
CA VAL A 28 1.98 -5.89 5.34
C VAL A 28 2.08 -6.31 3.87
N ALA A 29 2.91 -5.62 3.11
CA ALA A 29 3.17 -5.96 1.71
C ALA A 29 3.79 -7.36 1.57
N TYR A 30 4.77 -7.67 2.42
CA TYR A 30 5.44 -8.97 2.42
C TYR A 30 4.46 -10.11 2.72
N GLN A 31 3.65 -10.01 3.77
CA GLN A 31 2.65 -11.02 4.13
C GLN A 31 1.63 -11.27 3.02
N SER A 32 1.18 -10.21 2.35
CA SER A 32 0.25 -10.33 1.21
C SER A 32 0.88 -11.05 0.03
N LEU A 33 2.16 -10.78 -0.26
CA LEU A 33 2.91 -11.46 -1.31
C LEU A 33 3.20 -12.92 -0.94
N GLU A 34 3.61 -13.20 0.28
CA GLU A 34 3.87 -14.55 0.78
C GLU A 34 2.64 -15.44 0.65
N SER A 35 1.46 -14.93 1.02
CA SER A 35 0.18 -15.61 0.82
C SER A 35 -0.07 -15.90 -0.67
N GLY A 36 0.29 -14.99 -1.56
CA GLY A 36 0.22 -15.21 -3.00
C GLY A 36 1.17 -16.30 -3.49
N PHE A 37 2.40 -16.32 -3.00
CA PHE A 37 3.39 -17.33 -3.36
C PHE A 37 3.02 -18.74 -2.88
N THR A 38 2.48 -18.87 -1.67
CA THR A 38 2.06 -20.18 -1.12
C THR A 38 0.89 -20.79 -1.89
N SER A 39 0.15 -20.01 -2.65
CA SER A 39 -0.93 -20.50 -3.52
C SER A 39 -0.43 -21.09 -4.86
N ILE A 40 0.85 -20.91 -5.19
CA ILE A 40 1.46 -21.47 -6.41
C ILE A 40 2.01 -22.87 -6.10
N SER A 41 1.54 -23.89 -6.84
CA SER A 41 2.01 -25.26 -6.62
C SER A 41 3.46 -25.43 -7.08
N THR A 42 4.23 -26.20 -6.32
CA THR A 42 5.62 -26.59 -6.67
C THR A 42 5.70 -27.42 -7.93
N ASP A 43 4.62 -28.13 -8.28
CA ASP A 43 4.54 -28.95 -9.49
C ASP A 43 4.59 -28.11 -10.76
N LEU A 44 4.06 -26.87 -10.69
CA LEU A 44 4.12 -25.93 -11.80
C LEU A 44 5.57 -25.56 -12.14
N ASP A 45 6.38 -25.36 -11.11
CA ASP A 45 7.80 -25.05 -11.26
C ASP A 45 8.58 -26.23 -11.83
N ALA A 46 8.29 -27.45 -11.36
CA ALA A 46 8.89 -28.67 -11.87
C ALA A 46 8.54 -28.88 -13.33
N ALA A 47 7.27 -28.75 -13.71
CA ALA A 47 6.81 -28.86 -15.07
C ALA A 47 7.46 -27.85 -16.04
N ALA A 48 7.55 -26.59 -15.59
CA ALA A 48 8.18 -25.54 -16.40
C ALA A 48 9.68 -25.78 -16.61
N ARG A 49 10.38 -26.31 -15.62
CA ARG A 49 11.80 -26.66 -15.73
C ARG A 49 12.03 -27.84 -16.68
N THR A 50 11.14 -28.83 -16.70
CA THR A 50 11.22 -29.94 -17.67
C THR A 50 11.04 -29.48 -19.12
N LEU A 51 10.29 -28.37 -19.30
CA LEU A 51 10.10 -27.69 -20.59
C LEU A 51 11.27 -26.74 -20.96
N GLY A 52 12.34 -26.72 -20.15
CA GLY A 52 13.53 -25.91 -20.40
C GLY A 52 13.42 -24.45 -19.97
N ALA A 53 12.46 -24.10 -19.09
CA ALA A 53 12.36 -22.76 -18.59
C ALA A 53 13.55 -22.42 -17.68
N THR A 54 14.19 -21.29 -17.93
CA THR A 54 15.20 -20.71 -17.04
C THR A 54 14.55 -20.09 -15.80
N THR A 55 15.30 -19.98 -14.71
CA THR A 55 14.78 -19.37 -13.45
C THR A 55 14.20 -17.98 -13.71
N LEU A 56 14.87 -17.15 -14.52
CA LEU A 56 14.39 -15.83 -14.87
C LEU A 56 13.11 -15.89 -15.72
N GLY A 57 13.05 -16.82 -16.67
CA GLY A 57 11.86 -17.06 -17.50
C GLY A 57 10.67 -17.52 -16.68
N LEU A 58 10.90 -18.39 -15.68
CA LEU A 58 9.89 -18.86 -14.73
C LEU A 58 9.29 -17.67 -13.94
N THR A 59 10.15 -16.82 -13.37
CA THR A 59 9.72 -15.66 -12.60
C THR A 59 8.87 -14.69 -13.43
N TRP A 60 9.33 -14.33 -14.64
CA TRP A 60 8.65 -13.30 -15.45
C TRP A 60 7.43 -13.82 -16.20
N ARG A 61 7.44 -15.06 -16.65
CA ARG A 61 6.35 -15.62 -17.47
C ARG A 61 5.29 -16.37 -16.69
N ILE A 62 5.63 -16.90 -15.51
CA ILE A 62 4.73 -17.72 -14.71
C ILE A 62 4.41 -17.05 -13.38
N HIS A 63 5.42 -16.79 -12.52
CA HIS A 63 5.18 -16.26 -11.19
C HIS A 63 4.57 -14.85 -11.22
N LEU A 64 5.16 -13.93 -11.98
CA LEU A 64 4.69 -12.55 -11.99
C LEU A 64 3.23 -12.40 -12.46
N PRO A 65 2.77 -13.05 -13.54
CA PRO A 65 1.36 -13.02 -13.92
C PRO A 65 0.42 -13.63 -12.88
N LEU A 66 0.83 -14.74 -12.25
CA LEU A 66 0.04 -15.40 -11.20
C LEU A 66 -0.05 -14.57 -9.92
N LEU A 67 1.01 -13.83 -9.58
CA LEU A 67 1.09 -12.97 -8.42
C LEU A 67 0.44 -11.58 -8.61
N LYS A 68 0.09 -11.19 -9.83
CA LYS A 68 -0.55 -9.89 -10.09
C LYS A 68 -1.70 -9.55 -9.14
N PRO A 69 -2.65 -10.45 -8.84
CA PRO A 69 -3.73 -10.14 -7.92
C PRO A 69 -3.25 -9.91 -6.49
N SER A 70 -2.25 -10.69 -6.04
CA SER A 70 -1.65 -10.53 -4.70
C SER A 70 -0.85 -9.25 -4.59
N ILE A 71 -0.12 -8.88 -5.64
CA ILE A 71 0.60 -7.59 -5.73
C ILE A 71 -0.39 -6.42 -5.68
N LEU A 72 -1.46 -6.48 -6.48
CA LEU A 72 -2.52 -5.47 -6.44
C LEU A 72 -3.17 -5.38 -5.07
N GLY A 73 -3.47 -6.52 -4.45
CA GLY A 73 -4.00 -6.60 -3.10
C GLY A 73 -3.07 -5.94 -2.07
N ALA A 74 -1.79 -6.28 -2.11
CA ALA A 74 -0.77 -5.68 -1.26
C ALA A 74 -0.70 -4.15 -1.43
N CYS A 75 -0.64 -3.67 -2.67
CA CYS A 75 -0.60 -2.24 -2.97
C CYS A 75 -1.84 -1.50 -2.43
N LEU A 76 -3.03 -2.08 -2.61
CA LEU A 76 -4.28 -1.47 -2.15
C LEU A 76 -4.38 -1.46 -0.62
N LEU A 77 -3.95 -2.52 0.07
CA LEU A 77 -3.91 -2.57 1.53
C LEU A 77 -2.95 -1.52 2.09
N VAL A 78 -1.72 -1.48 1.58
CA VAL A 78 -0.72 -0.48 1.98
C VAL A 78 -1.23 0.95 1.71
N PHE A 79 -1.87 1.18 0.56
CA PHE A 79 -2.45 2.48 0.24
C PHE A 79 -3.50 2.92 1.28
N VAL A 80 -4.45 2.02 1.64
CA VAL A 80 -5.48 2.31 2.65
C VAL A 80 -4.85 2.60 4.02
N ASP A 81 -3.82 1.84 4.40
CA ASP A 81 -3.14 2.02 5.67
C ASP A 81 -2.37 3.35 5.73
N ILE A 82 -1.69 3.73 4.65
CA ILE A 82 -1.01 5.03 4.55
C ILE A 82 -2.01 6.18 4.64
N MET A 83 -3.19 6.06 4.02
CA MET A 83 -4.21 7.12 4.05
C MET A 83 -4.71 7.44 5.47
N ARG A 84 -4.67 6.46 6.38
CA ARG A 84 -5.10 6.59 7.78
C ARG A 84 -3.95 6.81 8.75
N GLU A 85 -2.70 6.82 8.27
CA GLU A 85 -1.54 6.89 9.14
C GLU A 85 -1.41 8.27 9.79
N LEU A 86 -1.53 8.33 11.11
CA LEU A 86 -1.43 9.54 11.92
C LEU A 86 -0.13 9.61 12.73
N PRO A 87 0.25 8.58 13.54
CA PRO A 87 1.36 8.70 14.49
C PRO A 87 2.69 9.05 13.84
N ALA A 88 3.11 8.30 12.81
CA ALA A 88 4.36 8.56 12.13
C ALA A 88 4.33 9.91 11.38
N THR A 89 3.18 10.23 10.76
CA THR A 89 3.02 11.49 10.04
C THR A 89 3.10 12.69 10.97
N LEU A 90 2.46 12.65 12.14
CA LEU A 90 2.48 13.77 13.11
C LEU A 90 3.89 14.06 13.63
N ILE A 91 4.70 13.00 13.83
CA ILE A 91 6.07 13.13 14.37
C ILE A 91 7.07 13.56 13.30
N LEU A 92 6.97 12.99 12.09
CA LEU A 92 8.01 13.11 11.05
C LEU A 92 7.70 14.13 9.96
N ARG A 93 6.48 14.65 9.91
CA ARG A 93 6.09 15.60 8.86
C ARG A 93 6.89 16.89 8.95
N PRO A 94 7.37 17.43 7.82
CA PRO A 94 7.94 18.76 7.78
C PRO A 94 6.87 19.85 8.00
N PHE A 95 7.30 21.06 8.33
CA PHE A 95 6.43 22.21 8.47
C PHE A 95 5.60 22.43 7.19
N ASN A 96 4.32 22.78 7.34
CA ASN A 96 3.35 23.00 6.26
C ASN A 96 3.01 21.77 5.39
N PHE A 97 3.50 20.59 5.74
CA PHE A 97 3.08 19.35 5.08
C PHE A 97 1.93 18.70 5.84
N ASN A 98 0.75 18.66 5.25
CA ASN A 98 -0.42 18.05 5.84
C ASN A 98 -0.93 16.90 4.95
N THR A 99 -1.07 15.73 5.52
CA THR A 99 -1.84 14.65 4.92
C THR A 99 -3.32 14.82 5.24
N LEU A 100 -4.19 14.12 4.52
CA LEU A 100 -5.63 14.18 4.78
C LEU A 100 -5.95 13.74 6.22
N ALA A 101 -5.28 12.70 6.73
CA ALA A 101 -5.43 12.24 8.10
C ALA A 101 -5.01 13.29 9.15
N THR A 102 -3.87 13.96 8.96
CA THR A 102 -3.42 15.02 9.87
C THR A 102 -4.29 16.27 9.80
N HIS A 103 -4.89 16.53 8.63
CA HIS A 103 -5.84 17.64 8.46
C HIS A 103 -7.12 17.39 9.26
N VAL A 104 -7.70 16.19 9.16
CA VAL A 104 -8.87 15.76 9.94
C VAL A 104 -8.54 15.82 11.43
N TYR A 105 -7.41 15.30 11.86
CA TYR A 105 -6.98 15.32 13.24
C TYR A 105 -6.90 16.75 13.80
N ARG A 106 -6.31 17.69 13.05
CA ARG A 106 -6.20 19.08 13.46
C ARG A 106 -7.58 19.74 13.59
N LEU A 107 -8.45 19.58 12.59
CA LEU A 107 -9.81 20.13 12.66
C LEU A 107 -10.62 19.58 13.83
N ALA A 108 -10.46 18.29 14.14
CA ALA A 108 -11.10 17.66 15.28
C ALA A 108 -10.54 18.19 16.61
N SER A 109 -9.22 18.43 16.68
CA SER A 109 -8.57 19.04 17.86
C SER A 109 -8.97 20.49 18.09
N ASP A 110 -9.30 21.22 17.02
CA ASP A 110 -9.78 22.60 17.05
C ASP A 110 -11.32 22.69 17.27
N GLU A 111 -11.97 21.57 17.63
CA GLU A 111 -13.44 21.45 17.83
C GLU A 111 -14.28 21.78 16.58
N ARG A 112 -13.68 21.85 15.40
CA ARG A 112 -14.32 22.10 14.11
C ARG A 112 -14.86 20.82 13.48
N LEU A 113 -15.73 20.10 14.21
CA LEU A 113 -16.19 18.76 13.85
C LEU A 113 -16.97 18.72 12.53
N SER A 114 -17.71 19.78 12.20
CA SER A 114 -18.46 19.84 10.94
C SER A 114 -17.54 19.84 9.71
N GLU A 115 -16.41 20.53 9.78
CA GLU A 115 -15.41 20.56 8.71
C GLU A 115 -14.55 19.29 8.68
N ALA A 116 -14.21 18.78 9.87
CA ALA A 116 -13.49 17.50 10.00
C ALA A 116 -14.28 16.34 9.40
N SER A 117 -15.61 16.35 9.54
CA SER A 117 -16.48 15.26 9.06
C SER A 117 -16.43 15.09 7.55
N LEU A 118 -16.37 16.15 6.76
CA LEU A 118 -16.26 16.07 5.31
C LEU A 118 -14.96 15.39 4.87
N ALA A 119 -13.85 15.79 5.45
CA ALA A 119 -12.54 15.21 5.15
C ALA A 119 -12.43 13.75 5.64
N ALA A 120 -13.04 13.44 6.79
CA ALA A 120 -13.11 12.07 7.31
C ALA A 120 -13.92 11.15 6.39
N VAL A 121 -15.05 11.60 5.88
CA VAL A 121 -15.87 10.86 4.90
C VAL A 121 -15.06 10.58 3.63
N LEU A 122 -14.27 11.53 3.15
CA LEU A 122 -13.39 11.30 1.99
C LEU A 122 -12.38 10.17 2.25
N ILE A 123 -11.75 10.12 3.43
CA ILE A 123 -10.85 9.02 3.80
C ILE A 123 -11.59 7.68 3.74
N VAL A 124 -12.80 7.62 4.29
CA VAL A 124 -13.60 6.39 4.30
C VAL A 124 -13.96 5.96 2.87
N ILE A 125 -14.45 6.87 2.04
CA ILE A 125 -14.81 6.57 0.64
C ILE A 125 -13.60 6.05 -0.12
N VAL A 126 -12.48 6.77 -0.06
CA VAL A 126 -11.24 6.38 -0.75
C VAL A 126 -10.69 5.06 -0.22
N GLY A 127 -10.86 4.77 1.07
CA GLY A 127 -10.43 3.51 1.69
C GLY A 127 -11.35 2.32 1.36
N VAL A 128 -12.66 2.53 1.21
CA VAL A 128 -13.63 1.48 0.90
C VAL A 128 -13.53 0.99 -0.55
N ILE A 129 -13.25 1.90 -1.50
CA ILE A 129 -13.15 1.55 -2.91
C ILE A 129 -12.17 0.40 -3.18
N PRO A 130 -10.90 0.45 -2.72
CA PRO A 130 -9.94 -0.64 -2.90
C PRO A 130 -10.41 -1.96 -2.28
N VAL A 131 -10.99 -1.91 -1.09
CA VAL A 131 -11.48 -3.11 -0.39
C VAL A 131 -12.58 -3.80 -1.18
N VAL A 132 -13.54 -3.03 -1.69
CA VAL A 132 -14.63 -3.57 -2.53
C VAL A 132 -14.09 -4.16 -3.83
N LEU A 133 -13.11 -3.51 -4.45
CA LEU A 133 -12.46 -4.01 -5.67
C LEU A 133 -11.74 -5.34 -5.42
N LEU A 134 -11.04 -5.47 -4.28
CA LEU A 134 -10.37 -6.72 -3.90
C LEU A 134 -11.37 -7.86 -3.68
N GLN A 135 -12.45 -7.61 -2.97
CA GLN A 135 -13.49 -8.61 -2.72
C GLN A 135 -14.12 -9.11 -4.02
N ARG A 136 -14.43 -8.21 -4.95
CA ARG A 136 -14.98 -8.58 -6.26
C ARG A 136 -13.98 -9.39 -7.11
N SER A 137 -12.70 -9.07 -7.06
CA SER A 137 -11.64 -9.82 -7.77
C SER A 137 -11.40 -11.21 -7.16
N GLY A 138 -11.57 -11.38 -5.85
CA GLY A 138 -11.45 -12.66 -5.15
C GLY A 138 -12.62 -13.62 -5.43
N SER A 139 -13.83 -13.09 -5.43
CA SER A 139 -15.07 -13.90 -5.62
C SER A 139 -15.15 -14.54 -7.02
N SER A 140 -14.52 -13.98 -8.03
CA SER A 140 -14.54 -14.56 -9.38
C SER A 140 -13.69 -15.83 -9.53
N ARG A 141 -12.91 -16.22 -8.54
CA ARG A 141 -12.05 -17.42 -8.60
C ARG A 141 -12.68 -18.67 -7.97
N GLU A 142 -13.59 -18.49 -7.03
CA GLU A 142 -14.27 -19.64 -6.38
C GLU A 142 -15.29 -20.34 -7.29
N THR A 143 -15.81 -19.64 -8.29
CA THR A 143 -16.87 -20.18 -9.18
C THR A 143 -16.34 -21.08 -10.32
N ILE A 144 -15.02 -21.19 -10.50
CA ILE A 144 -14.42 -22.02 -11.58
C ILE A 144 -13.92 -23.37 -11.06
N GLY A 145 -13.97 -23.61 -9.75
CA GLY A 145 -13.47 -24.82 -9.08
C GLY A 145 -14.56 -25.76 -8.53
N ALA A 146 -15.83 -25.57 -8.92
CA ALA A 146 -16.95 -26.46 -8.52
C ALA A 146 -17.49 -27.25 -9.72
#